data_12b18a0f5a717f43ec5ba6322f173cf1
#
_entry.id   12b18a0f5a717f43ec5ba6322f173cf1
#
_cell.length_a   1.000
_cell.length_b   1.000
_cell.length_c   1.000
_cell.angle_alpha   90.00
_cell.angle_beta   90.00
_cell.angle_gamma   90.00
#
_symmetry.space_group_name_H-M   'P 1'
#
loop_
_entity.id
_entity.type
_entity.pdbx_description
1 polymer ?
#
loop_
_entity_poly.entity_id
_entity_poly.type
_entity_poly.pdbx_seq_one_letter_code
_entity_poly.pdbx_strand_id
1 'polypeptide(L)' 'MMYTTSWCPHCAKARAYLRSRNIPFTDHDIEQSADANAQYKKHGGRGVPLIFVGQQRMNGFSERRMAEMLTRAGY' A
#
# COMPACT_ATOMS: atom_id res chain seq x y z
N MET A 1 -0.41 -0.19 5.75
CA MET A 1 0.42 0.97 5.38
C MET A 1 0.82 0.88 3.92
N MET A 2 0.72 1.97 3.21
CA MET A 2 1.06 2.02 1.79
C MET A 2 1.96 3.20 1.48
N TYR A 3 2.84 3.02 0.52
CA TYR A 3 3.57 4.10 -0.14
C TYR A 3 3.01 4.26 -1.55
N THR A 4 2.52 5.45 -1.87
CA THR A 4 1.71 5.68 -3.08
C THR A 4 2.09 6.99 -3.76
N THR A 5 1.45 7.22 -4.91
CA THR A 5 1.43 8.53 -5.56
C THR A 5 -0.01 8.93 -5.86
N SER A 6 -0.25 10.21 -6.05
CA SER A 6 -1.61 10.72 -6.28
C SER A 6 -2.16 10.35 -7.67
N TRP A 7 -1.26 10.14 -8.63
CA TRP A 7 -1.64 9.86 -10.03
C TRP A 7 -1.78 8.36 -10.35
N CYS A 8 -1.42 7.50 -9.42
CA CYS A 8 -1.32 6.06 -9.67
C CYS A 8 -2.70 5.39 -9.65
N PRO A 9 -3.16 4.80 -10.77
CA PRO A 9 -4.47 4.11 -10.79
C PRO A 9 -4.52 2.89 -9.88
N HIS A 10 -3.44 2.14 -9.78
CA HIS A 10 -3.37 0.97 -8.90
C HIS A 10 -3.40 1.37 -7.43
N CYS A 11 -2.81 2.52 -7.09
CA CYS A 11 -2.89 3.07 -5.75
C CYS A 11 -4.34 3.43 -5.40
N ALA A 12 -5.05 4.04 -6.34
CA ALA A 12 -6.46 4.38 -6.16
C ALA A 12 -7.32 3.13 -5.94
N LYS A 13 -7.06 2.07 -6.67
CA LYS A 13 -7.75 0.79 -6.50
C LYS A 13 -7.49 0.18 -5.12
N ALA A 14 -6.25 0.25 -4.65
CA ALA A 14 -5.89 -0.25 -3.33
C ALA A 14 -6.62 0.52 -2.23
N ARG A 15 -6.66 1.85 -2.33
CA ARG A 15 -7.39 2.69 -1.37
C ARG A 15 -8.87 2.34 -1.35
N ALA A 16 -9.48 2.25 -2.52
CA ALA A 16 -10.90 1.94 -2.64
C ALA A 16 -11.22 0.57 -2.04
N TYR A 17 -10.37 -0.41 -2.30
CA TYR A 17 -10.52 -1.75 -1.76
C TYR A 17 -10.53 -1.74 -0.22
N LEU A 18 -9.55 -1.09 0.37
CA LEU A 18 -9.45 -1.02 1.84
C LEU A 18 -10.61 -0.24 2.47
N ARG A 19 -11.02 0.86 1.83
CA ARG A 19 -12.16 1.66 2.31
C ARG A 19 -13.46 0.88 2.23
N SER A 20 -13.67 0.13 1.15
CA SER A 20 -14.90 -0.66 0.97
C SER A 20 -15.05 -1.75 2.04
N ARG A 21 -13.96 -2.18 2.64
CA ARG A 21 -13.95 -3.19 3.70
C ARG A 21 -13.78 -2.61 5.08
N ASN A 22 -13.81 -1.27 5.20
CA ASN A 22 -13.64 -0.56 6.48
C ASN A 22 -12.34 -0.94 7.19
N ILE A 23 -11.28 -1.17 6.42
CA ILE A 23 -9.96 -1.49 6.97
C ILE A 23 -9.16 -0.20 7.10
N PRO A 24 -8.75 0.18 8.31
CA PRO A 24 -7.93 1.38 8.49
C PRO A 24 -6.55 1.18 7.89
N PHE A 25 -6.02 2.22 7.26
CA PHE A 25 -4.69 2.17 6.68
C PHE A 25 -4.04 3.55 6.71
N THR A 26 -2.71 3.56 6.64
CA THR A 26 -1.94 4.79 6.49
C THR A 26 -1.42 4.84 5.06
N ASP A 27 -1.63 5.97 4.40
CA ASP A 27 -1.26 6.20 3.01
C ASP A 27 -0.18 7.28 2.96
N HIS A 28 1.02 6.90 2.57
CA HIS A 28 2.16 7.81 2.48
C HIS A 28 2.43 8.16 1.03
N ASP A 29 2.21 9.42 0.65
CA ASP A 29 2.51 9.90 -0.68
C ASP A 29 4.00 10.20 -0.79
N ILE A 30 4.70 9.41 -1.60
CA ILE A 30 6.16 9.53 -1.73
C ILE A 30 6.60 10.76 -2.52
N GLU A 31 5.67 11.42 -3.19
CA GLU A 31 5.97 12.66 -3.93
C GLU A 31 5.69 13.90 -3.10
N GLN A 32 4.82 13.79 -2.10
CA GLN A 32 4.45 14.91 -1.23
C GLN A 32 5.26 14.94 0.06
N SER A 33 5.88 13.85 0.44
CA SER A 33 6.64 13.74 1.68
C SER A 33 8.04 13.19 1.41
N ALA A 34 9.05 13.99 1.73
CA ALA A 34 10.45 13.56 1.61
C ALA A 34 10.76 12.38 2.52
N ASP A 35 10.18 12.37 3.72
CA ASP A 35 10.35 11.27 4.66
C ASP A 35 9.74 9.97 4.13
N ALA A 36 8.55 10.04 3.56
CA ALA A 36 7.91 8.88 2.96
C ALA A 36 8.72 8.34 1.80
N ASN A 37 9.26 9.23 0.97
CA ASN A 37 10.11 8.83 -0.16
C ASN A 37 11.38 8.13 0.33
N ALA A 38 12.03 8.66 1.37
CA ALA A 38 13.23 8.06 1.93
C ALA A 38 12.95 6.66 2.50
N GLN A 39 11.84 6.49 3.20
CA GLN A 39 11.44 5.19 3.73
C GLN A 39 11.09 4.21 2.63
N TYR A 40 10.39 4.69 1.60
CA TYR A 40 10.07 3.88 0.42
C TYR A 40 11.32 3.32 -0.24
N LYS A 41 12.34 4.14 -0.43
CA LYS A 41 13.63 3.72 -0.98
C LYS A 41 14.36 2.76 -0.06
N LYS A 42 14.30 3.00 1.23
CA LYS A 42 14.92 2.15 2.25
C LYS A 42 14.33 0.74 2.22
N HIS A 43 13.04 0.63 1.93
CA HIS A 43 12.37 -0.67 1.77
C HIS A 43 12.59 -1.30 0.40
N GLY A 44 13.41 -0.69 -0.45
CA GLY A 44 13.66 -1.20 -1.78
C GLY A 44 12.49 -1.06 -2.73
N GLY A 45 11.71 0.02 -2.58
CA GLY A 45 10.53 0.27 -3.42
C GLY A 45 10.90 0.39 -4.89
N ARG A 46 10.14 -0.29 -5.74
CA ARG A 46 10.37 -0.32 -7.20
C ARG A 46 9.18 0.16 -8.01
N GLY A 47 8.09 0.45 -7.38
CA GLY A 47 6.88 0.92 -8.04
C GLY A 47 5.85 1.24 -6.98
N VAL A 48 4.72 1.71 -7.40
CA VAL A 48 3.63 2.06 -6.50
C VAL A 48 2.38 1.29 -6.92
N PRO A 49 1.55 0.91 -5.97
CA PRO A 49 1.73 1.05 -4.53
C PRO A 49 2.72 0.03 -3.96
N LEU A 50 3.42 0.39 -2.90
CA LEU A 50 4.14 -0.56 -2.06
C LEU A 50 3.34 -0.72 -0.79
N ILE A 51 2.82 -1.91 -0.54
CA ILE A 51 1.82 -2.17 0.50
C ILE A 51 2.40 -3.09 1.56
N PHE A 52 2.19 -2.72 2.83
CA PHE A 52 2.55 -3.56 3.96
C PHE A 52 1.32 -3.90 4.78
N VAL A 53 1.14 -5.18 5.06
CA VAL A 53 0.12 -5.69 5.98
C VAL A 53 0.86 -6.49 7.05
N GLY A 54 1.08 -5.86 8.21
CA GLY A 54 1.95 -6.44 9.22
C GLY A 54 3.37 -6.58 8.67
N GLN A 55 3.88 -7.81 8.63
CA GLN A 55 5.19 -8.11 8.06
C GLN A 55 5.12 -8.57 6.61
N GLN A 56 3.92 -8.64 6.04
CA GLN A 56 3.73 -9.01 4.65
C GLN A 56 3.88 -7.79 3.75
N ARG A 57 4.37 -8.03 2.55
CA ARG A 57 4.71 -6.98 1.62
C ARG A 57 4.20 -7.31 0.22
N MET A 58 3.66 -6.31 -0.49
CA MET A 58 3.24 -6.46 -1.88
C MET A 58 3.67 -5.26 -2.69
N ASN A 59 4.35 -5.49 -3.81
CA ASN A 59 4.68 -4.47 -4.79
C ASN A 59 3.58 -4.47 -5.85
N GLY A 60 2.90 -3.35 -6.00
CA GLY A 60 1.72 -3.26 -6.86
C GLY A 60 0.46 -3.63 -6.10
N PHE A 61 -0.65 -3.77 -6.81
CA PHE A 61 -1.92 -4.12 -6.21
C PHE A 61 -2.58 -5.27 -6.95
N SER A 62 -2.96 -6.31 -6.22
CA SER A 62 -3.78 -7.42 -6.67
C SER A 62 -4.83 -7.67 -5.60
N GLU A 63 -6.11 -7.62 -5.98
CA GLU A 63 -7.21 -7.88 -5.03
C GLU A 63 -7.06 -9.24 -4.38
N ARG A 64 -6.72 -10.25 -5.15
CA ARG A 64 -6.55 -11.61 -4.66
C ARG A 64 -5.46 -11.69 -3.59
N ARG A 65 -4.30 -11.13 -3.89
CA ARG A 65 -3.17 -11.14 -2.95
C ARG A 65 -3.46 -10.28 -1.73
N MET A 66 -4.11 -9.15 -1.93
CA MET A 66 -4.52 -8.29 -0.82
C MET A 66 -5.46 -9.03 0.12
N ALA A 67 -6.45 -9.73 -0.42
CA ALA A 67 -7.38 -10.52 0.38
C ALA A 67 -6.66 -11.60 1.18
N GLU A 68 -5.71 -12.30 0.56
CA GLU A 68 -4.92 -13.32 1.24
C GLU A 68 -4.08 -12.72 2.38
N MET A 69 -3.44 -11.59 2.14
CA MET A 69 -2.60 -10.91 3.13
C MET A 69 -3.44 -10.44 4.32
N LEU A 70 -4.61 -9.89 4.05
CA LEU A 70 -5.52 -9.42 5.09
C LEU A 70 -6.06 -10.58 5.93
N THR A 71 -6.42 -11.69 5.28
CA THR A 71 -6.87 -12.89 5.99
C THR A 71 -5.79 -13.39 6.94
N ARG A 72 -4.54 -13.43 6.50
CA ARG A 72 -3.41 -13.85 7.36
C ARG A 72 -3.20 -12.90 8.53
N ALA A 73 -3.53 -11.63 8.36
CA ALA A 73 -3.40 -10.61 9.40
C ALA A 73 -4.60 -10.55 10.34
N GLY A 74 -5.63 -11.37 10.11
CA GLY A 74 -6.79 -11.46 10.99
C GLY A 74 -7.95 -10.54 10.59
N TYR A 75 -7.98 -10.07 9.37
CA TYR A 75 -9.09 -9.24 8.88
C TYR A 75 -10.16 -10.04 8.19
#